data_75bebf94942977502ea72fe0296323ff
#
_entry.id   75bebf94942977502ea72fe0296323ff
#
_cell.length_a   1.000
_cell.length_b   1.000
_cell.length_c   1.000
_cell.angle_alpha   90.00
_cell.angle_beta   90.00
_cell.angle_gamma   90.00
#
_symmetry.space_group_name_H-M   'P 1'
#
loop_
_entity.id
_entity.type
_entity.pdbx_description
1 polymer ?
#
loop_
_entity_poly.entity_id
_entity_poly.type
_entity_poly.pdbx_seq_one_letter_code
_entity_poly.pdbx_strand_id
1 'polypeptide(L)'
;DLVTLDGKTTVAVDATAATGFSDTYANLNNLQTAVGTSSISIGTDEAVAVTGGSISVTEYNDINGITTGTVTATLTAETLTNLGSLEDEDDALTITVSDTGSSVSASALTALDAKTTVEVVATAATGFSGTYAQLDVLETARDNNTIEIGADEAVAVTGGAISIDNFNDINDLTSGVVTATIATETLANLANLEETGNALTIVVSDNGSSVSAADLVTLDGKTTVAVDATAA
;
A
#
# COMPACT_ATOMS: atom_id res chain seq x y z
N ASP A 1 18.95 32.81 -3.99
CA ASP A 1 18.37 32.09 -5.13
C ASP A 1 19.44 31.92 -6.22
N LEU A 2 19.86 30.67 -6.50
CA LEU A 2 20.93 30.31 -7.46
C LEU A 2 20.58 30.75 -8.87
N VAL A 3 19.34 30.57 -9.32
CA VAL A 3 18.89 30.93 -10.68
C VAL A 3 18.92 32.46 -10.86
N THR A 4 18.59 33.24 -9.83
CA THR A 4 18.72 34.70 -9.87
C THR A 4 20.20 35.13 -9.94
N LEU A 5 21.08 34.41 -9.25
CA LEU A 5 22.53 34.67 -9.31
C LEU A 5 23.09 34.33 -10.70
N ASP A 6 22.69 33.20 -11.26
CA ASP A 6 23.07 32.77 -12.62
C ASP A 6 22.73 33.82 -13.68
N GLY A 7 21.54 34.43 -13.59
CA GLY A 7 21.13 35.53 -14.48
C GLY A 7 21.96 36.82 -14.37
N LYS A 8 22.89 36.92 -13.42
CA LYS A 8 23.79 38.07 -13.23
C LYS A 8 25.21 37.83 -13.70
N THR A 9 25.53 36.66 -14.19
CA THR A 9 26.88 36.27 -14.67
C THR A 9 26.77 35.53 -16.00
N THR A 10 27.84 35.57 -16.76
CA THR A 10 28.02 34.75 -17.97
C THR A 10 28.93 33.54 -17.75
N VAL A 11 29.35 33.34 -16.50
CA VAL A 11 30.16 32.19 -16.05
C VAL A 11 29.28 31.29 -15.23
N ALA A 12 29.41 29.99 -15.43
CA ALA A 12 28.62 29.01 -14.66
C ALA A 12 28.77 29.23 -13.13
N VAL A 13 27.66 29.17 -12.43
CA VAL A 13 27.63 29.27 -10.95
C VAL A 13 28.02 27.92 -10.37
N ASP A 14 29.07 27.87 -9.60
CA ASP A 14 29.50 26.65 -8.88
C ASP A 14 28.81 26.59 -7.50
N ALA A 15 27.92 25.65 -7.34
CA ALA A 15 27.19 25.34 -6.10
C ALA A 15 27.43 23.87 -5.65
N THR A 16 28.51 23.23 -6.10
CA THR A 16 28.85 21.83 -5.79
C THR A 16 29.17 21.59 -4.31
N ALA A 17 29.37 22.64 -3.51
CA ALA A 17 29.56 22.57 -2.07
C ALA A 17 28.24 22.64 -1.27
N ALA A 18 27.12 22.84 -1.93
CA ALA A 18 25.81 22.78 -1.27
C ALA A 18 25.54 21.31 -0.83
N THR A 19 24.88 21.15 0.32
CA THR A 19 24.49 19.83 0.84
C THR A 19 23.01 19.54 0.67
N GLY A 20 22.26 20.46 0.09
CA GLY A 20 20.85 20.30 -0.21
C GLY A 20 20.18 21.58 -0.71
N PHE A 21 19.02 21.40 -1.29
CA PHE A 21 18.18 22.47 -1.84
C PHE A 21 16.76 22.37 -1.27
N SER A 22 16.14 23.53 -1.03
CA SER A 22 14.76 23.56 -0.53
C SER A 22 14.02 24.74 -1.15
N ASP A 23 12.98 24.46 -1.92
CA ASP A 23 12.14 25.50 -2.53
C ASP A 23 10.82 24.87 -3.05
N THR A 24 9.98 25.70 -3.69
CA THR A 24 8.82 25.22 -4.43
C THR A 24 9.23 24.40 -5.65
N TYR A 25 8.33 23.53 -6.12
CA TYR A 25 8.57 22.77 -7.36
C TYR A 25 9.02 23.67 -8.53
N ALA A 26 8.32 24.81 -8.75
CA ALA A 26 8.65 25.71 -9.84
C ALA A 26 10.09 26.25 -9.79
N ASN A 27 10.61 26.54 -8.61
CA ASN A 27 11.98 27.03 -8.44
C ASN A 27 13.00 25.91 -8.58
N LEU A 28 12.70 24.71 -8.07
CA LEU A 28 13.55 23.51 -8.24
C LEU A 28 13.62 23.07 -9.71
N ASN A 29 12.51 23.11 -10.44
CA ASN A 29 12.47 22.82 -11.89
C ASN A 29 13.27 23.86 -12.71
N ASN A 30 13.27 25.15 -12.29
CA ASN A 30 14.15 26.15 -12.88
C ASN A 30 15.63 25.85 -12.60
N LEU A 31 15.97 25.38 -11.39
CA LEU A 31 17.31 24.93 -11.03
C LEU A 31 17.74 23.74 -11.91
N GLN A 32 16.87 22.74 -12.07
CA GLN A 32 17.11 21.58 -12.95
C GLN A 32 17.42 22.02 -14.38
N THR A 33 16.65 22.96 -14.91
CA THR A 33 16.87 23.52 -16.25
C THR A 33 18.24 24.19 -16.36
N ALA A 34 18.63 24.97 -15.36
CA ALA A 34 19.93 25.64 -15.32
C ALA A 34 21.10 24.65 -15.20
N VAL A 35 20.94 23.58 -14.42
CA VAL A 35 21.90 22.47 -14.36
C VAL A 35 22.01 21.75 -15.71
N GLY A 36 20.88 21.45 -16.35
CA GLY A 36 20.83 20.80 -17.66
C GLY A 36 21.49 21.62 -18.79
N THR A 37 21.51 22.95 -18.67
CA THR A 37 22.22 23.84 -19.59
C THR A 37 23.65 24.16 -19.16
N SER A 38 24.11 23.57 -18.06
CA SER A 38 25.44 23.77 -17.47
C SER A 38 25.71 25.24 -17.06
N SER A 39 24.68 26.01 -16.80
CA SER A 39 24.81 27.37 -16.27
C SER A 39 24.97 27.39 -14.76
N ILE A 40 24.48 26.34 -14.07
CA ILE A 40 24.73 26.08 -12.66
C ILE A 40 25.31 24.68 -12.52
N SER A 41 26.32 24.51 -11.69
CA SER A 41 26.87 23.21 -11.30
C SER A 41 26.47 22.90 -9.85
N ILE A 42 25.89 21.74 -9.62
CA ILE A 42 25.58 21.17 -8.29
C ILE A 42 26.27 19.82 -8.15
N GLY A 43 26.33 19.26 -6.96
CA GLY A 43 26.70 17.84 -6.76
C GLY A 43 25.63 16.89 -7.28
N THR A 44 25.70 15.62 -6.97
CA THR A 44 24.77 14.59 -7.44
C THR A 44 23.96 13.93 -6.33
N ASP A 45 24.29 14.19 -5.06
CA ASP A 45 23.75 13.49 -3.88
C ASP A 45 23.14 14.45 -2.84
N GLU A 46 22.83 15.69 -3.25
CA GLU A 46 22.21 16.65 -2.35
C GLU A 46 20.77 16.27 -2.01
N ALA A 47 20.41 16.44 -0.73
CA ALA A 47 19.02 16.33 -0.32
C ALA A 47 18.16 17.44 -0.95
N VAL A 48 16.98 17.09 -1.46
CA VAL A 48 16.03 18.06 -2.03
C VAL A 48 14.73 18.07 -1.23
N ALA A 49 14.28 19.24 -0.78
CA ALA A 49 13.01 19.38 -0.09
C ALA A 49 12.06 20.29 -0.88
N VAL A 50 10.97 19.71 -1.36
CA VAL A 50 9.91 20.48 -2.05
C VAL A 50 9.00 21.11 -1.00
N THR A 51 8.82 22.42 -1.11
CA THR A 51 8.00 23.22 -0.20
C THR A 51 6.86 23.92 -0.94
N GLY A 52 5.92 24.48 -0.19
CA GLY A 52 4.85 25.33 -0.76
C GLY A 52 3.61 24.59 -1.25
N GLY A 53 3.47 23.30 -0.94
CA GLY A 53 2.27 22.51 -1.24
C GLY A 53 2.58 21.12 -1.78
N SER A 54 1.53 20.38 -2.12
CA SER A 54 1.66 19.05 -2.75
C SER A 54 1.99 19.19 -4.23
N ILE A 55 2.71 18.20 -4.73
CA ILE A 55 3.11 18.06 -6.14
C ILE A 55 2.54 16.75 -6.72
N SER A 56 2.41 16.69 -8.03
CA SER A 56 2.03 15.46 -8.74
C SER A 56 3.19 14.46 -8.80
N VAL A 57 2.89 13.20 -9.11
CA VAL A 57 3.91 12.16 -9.34
C VAL A 57 4.87 12.55 -10.47
N THR A 58 4.36 13.18 -11.55
CA THR A 58 5.20 13.65 -12.65
C THR A 58 6.17 14.72 -12.19
N GLU A 59 5.70 15.70 -11.41
CA GLU A 59 6.55 16.76 -10.87
C GLU A 59 7.58 16.22 -9.87
N TYR A 60 7.23 15.20 -9.09
CA TYR A 60 8.18 14.51 -8.23
C TYR A 60 9.27 13.81 -9.06
N ASN A 61 8.90 13.02 -10.07
CA ASN A 61 9.86 12.30 -10.92
C ASN A 61 10.81 13.29 -11.64
N ASP A 62 10.32 14.48 -12.05
CA ASP A 62 11.17 15.55 -12.59
C ASP A 62 12.20 16.01 -11.55
N ILE A 63 11.80 16.26 -10.30
CA ILE A 63 12.70 16.71 -9.23
C ILE A 63 13.68 15.60 -8.83
N ASN A 64 13.23 14.36 -8.77
CA ASN A 64 14.08 13.22 -8.47
C ASN A 64 15.24 13.07 -9.46
N GLY A 65 15.04 13.45 -10.71
CA GLY A 65 16.09 13.50 -11.72
C GLY A 65 17.22 14.53 -11.48
N ILE A 66 17.09 15.41 -10.49
CA ILE A 66 18.15 16.39 -10.13
C ILE A 66 19.24 15.76 -9.26
N THR A 67 18.87 14.81 -8.40
CA THR A 67 19.73 14.26 -7.34
C THR A 67 19.59 12.75 -7.22
N THR A 68 20.60 12.11 -6.67
CA THR A 68 20.53 10.74 -6.12
C THR A 68 20.42 10.76 -4.59
N GLY A 69 20.31 11.93 -3.99
CA GLY A 69 20.08 12.10 -2.56
C GLY A 69 18.58 12.08 -2.24
N THR A 70 18.24 12.05 -0.97
CA THR A 70 16.84 11.95 -0.51
C THR A 70 16.00 13.14 -0.95
N VAL A 71 14.87 12.88 -1.59
CA VAL A 71 13.83 13.87 -1.88
C VAL A 71 12.76 13.82 -0.80
N THR A 72 12.41 14.98 -0.25
CA THR A 72 11.28 15.17 0.69
C THR A 72 10.19 15.94 0.00
N ALA A 73 9.00 15.36 -0.12
CA ALA A 73 7.84 16.00 -0.75
C ALA A 73 6.52 15.48 -0.18
N THR A 74 5.46 16.31 -0.34
CA THR A 74 4.07 15.85 -0.17
C THR A 74 3.47 15.66 -1.56
N LEU A 75 2.95 14.49 -1.85
CA LEU A 75 2.27 14.23 -3.11
C LEU A 75 0.79 14.61 -3.03
N THR A 76 0.24 15.06 -4.15
CA THR A 76 -1.22 15.19 -4.30
C THR A 76 -1.84 13.79 -4.15
N ALA A 77 -2.96 13.70 -3.43
CA ALA A 77 -3.67 12.42 -3.28
C ALA A 77 -4.07 11.86 -4.65
N GLU A 78 -3.62 10.64 -4.93
CA GLU A 78 -3.76 9.97 -6.23
C GLU A 78 -4.15 8.50 -6.06
N THR A 79 -4.59 7.87 -7.17
CA THR A 79 -4.87 6.44 -7.18
C THR A 79 -3.57 5.62 -7.15
N LEU A 80 -3.64 4.38 -6.65
CA LEU A 80 -2.51 3.43 -6.69
C LEU A 80 -1.94 3.26 -8.11
N THR A 81 -2.80 3.31 -9.12
CA THR A 81 -2.36 3.22 -10.52
C THR A 81 -1.43 4.38 -10.89
N ASN A 82 -1.74 5.59 -10.50
CA ASN A 82 -0.90 6.76 -10.76
C ASN A 82 0.34 6.77 -9.87
N LEU A 83 0.19 6.48 -8.58
CA LEU A 83 1.29 6.38 -7.61
C LEU A 83 2.29 5.27 -7.97
N GLY A 84 1.85 4.21 -8.64
CA GLY A 84 2.71 3.14 -9.14
C GLY A 84 3.77 3.60 -10.16
N SER A 85 3.65 4.81 -10.71
CA SER A 85 4.63 5.41 -11.62
C SER A 85 5.74 6.23 -10.92
N LEU A 86 5.80 6.24 -9.58
CA LEU A 86 6.94 6.76 -8.83
C LEU A 86 8.22 6.00 -9.20
N GLU A 87 9.29 6.73 -9.51
CA GLU A 87 10.51 6.14 -10.10
C GLU A 87 11.56 5.71 -9.07
N ASP A 88 11.56 6.27 -7.88
CA ASP A 88 12.58 5.99 -6.87
C ASP A 88 12.04 5.30 -5.62
N GLU A 89 12.95 4.85 -4.75
CA GLU A 89 12.73 4.18 -3.49
C GLU A 89 13.51 4.92 -2.38
N ASP A 90 13.10 4.75 -1.13
CA ASP A 90 13.76 5.33 0.06
C ASP A 90 13.66 6.87 0.23
N ASP A 91 12.84 7.54 -0.55
CA ASP A 91 12.56 8.97 -0.38
C ASP A 91 11.56 9.26 0.77
N ALA A 92 11.59 10.49 1.29
CA ALA A 92 10.68 10.91 2.37
C ALA A 92 9.39 11.53 1.79
N LEU A 93 8.54 10.70 1.18
CA LEU A 93 7.31 11.13 0.52
C LEU A 93 6.11 10.96 1.42
N THR A 94 5.36 12.04 1.66
CA THR A 94 4.02 11.95 2.24
C THR A 94 3.03 11.56 1.16
N ILE A 95 2.48 10.33 1.23
CA ILE A 95 1.62 9.74 0.21
C ILE A 95 0.23 9.49 0.78
N THR A 96 -0.80 9.93 0.05
CA THR A 96 -2.21 9.62 0.33
C THR A 96 -2.82 8.93 -0.87
N VAL A 97 -3.29 7.70 -0.68
CA VAL A 97 -4.01 6.93 -1.70
C VAL A 97 -5.47 7.38 -1.73
N SER A 98 -5.97 7.74 -2.91
CA SER A 98 -7.33 8.24 -3.13
C SER A 98 -8.32 7.20 -3.62
N ASP A 99 -7.91 5.92 -3.73
CA ASP A 99 -8.82 4.84 -4.11
C ASP A 99 -9.88 4.63 -3.04
N THR A 100 -11.16 4.71 -3.44
CA THR A 100 -12.33 4.51 -2.56
C THR A 100 -13.01 3.17 -2.81
N GLY A 101 -12.39 2.28 -3.57
CA GLY A 101 -12.95 0.98 -3.95
C GLY A 101 -12.85 -0.08 -2.86
N SER A 102 -13.67 -1.13 -2.97
CA SER A 102 -13.69 -2.29 -2.05
C SER A 102 -12.72 -3.41 -2.45
N SER A 103 -11.81 -3.18 -3.38
CA SER A 103 -10.86 -4.18 -3.90
C SER A 103 -9.52 -3.54 -4.24
N VAL A 104 -9.04 -2.66 -3.35
CA VAL A 104 -7.69 -2.08 -3.49
C VAL A 104 -6.66 -3.20 -3.35
N SER A 105 -5.69 -3.26 -4.26
CA SER A 105 -4.71 -4.33 -4.29
C SER A 105 -3.74 -4.23 -3.12
N ALA A 106 -3.71 -5.25 -2.24
CA ALA A 106 -2.77 -5.34 -1.14
C ALA A 106 -1.31 -5.31 -1.64
N SER A 107 -1.00 -6.05 -2.72
CA SER A 107 0.36 -6.07 -3.27
C SER A 107 0.78 -4.75 -3.92
N ALA A 108 -0.14 -4.00 -4.53
CA ALA A 108 0.20 -2.69 -5.08
C ALA A 108 0.43 -1.65 -3.96
N LEU A 109 -0.34 -1.76 -2.88
CA LEU A 109 -0.19 -0.88 -1.72
C LEU A 109 1.14 -1.12 -0.99
N THR A 110 1.51 -2.38 -0.75
CA THR A 110 2.81 -2.72 -0.14
C THR A 110 4.00 -2.42 -1.07
N ALA A 111 3.83 -2.49 -2.39
CA ALA A 111 4.85 -2.04 -3.34
C ALA A 111 5.01 -0.51 -3.35
N LEU A 112 3.94 0.24 -3.07
CA LEU A 112 4.00 1.69 -2.90
C LEU A 112 4.71 2.06 -1.59
N ASP A 113 4.44 1.33 -0.51
CA ASP A 113 5.09 1.52 0.78
C ASP A 113 6.62 1.43 0.68
N ALA A 114 7.13 0.50 -0.12
CA ALA A 114 8.56 0.35 -0.38
C ALA A 114 9.21 1.54 -1.11
N LYS A 115 8.42 2.50 -1.62
CA LYS A 115 8.93 3.69 -2.34
C LYS A 115 9.09 4.92 -1.43
N THR A 116 8.77 4.80 -0.15
CA THR A 116 8.88 5.91 0.78
C THR A 116 9.28 5.45 2.18
N THR A 117 9.96 6.32 2.91
CA THR A 117 10.29 6.12 4.32
C THR A 117 9.23 6.68 5.27
N VAL A 118 8.16 7.27 4.72
CA VAL A 118 7.04 7.87 5.47
C VAL A 118 5.80 6.97 5.33
N GLU A 119 5.02 6.84 6.39
CA GLU A 119 3.78 6.07 6.41
C GLU A 119 2.84 6.44 5.25
N VAL A 120 2.38 5.44 4.49
CA VAL A 120 1.42 5.60 3.39
C VAL A 120 0.00 5.59 3.95
N VAL A 121 -0.80 6.62 3.66
CA VAL A 121 -2.19 6.73 4.11
C VAL A 121 -3.14 6.19 3.05
N ALA A 122 -3.87 5.11 3.35
CA ALA A 122 -4.85 4.48 2.46
C ALA A 122 -6.25 4.33 3.09
N THR A 123 -6.60 5.21 4.02
CA THR A 123 -7.88 5.20 4.76
C THR A 123 -9.12 5.54 3.94
N ALA A 124 -8.96 5.96 2.66
CA ALA A 124 -10.08 6.17 1.75
C ALA A 124 -10.61 4.88 1.12
N ALA A 125 -9.82 3.79 1.14
CA ALA A 125 -10.23 2.48 0.65
C ALA A 125 -11.39 1.94 1.52
N THR A 126 -12.33 1.21 0.89
CA THR A 126 -13.42 0.51 1.59
C THR A 126 -13.20 -0.99 1.60
N GLY A 127 -12.09 -1.46 1.07
CA GLY A 127 -11.68 -2.85 1.14
C GLY A 127 -10.42 -3.14 0.34
N PHE A 128 -9.83 -4.29 0.65
CA PHE A 128 -8.58 -4.77 0.08
C PHE A 128 -8.74 -6.15 -0.54
N SER A 129 -7.91 -6.46 -1.53
CA SER A 129 -7.90 -7.78 -2.16
C SER A 129 -6.48 -8.27 -2.42
N GLY A 130 -6.27 -9.57 -2.24
CA GLY A 130 -4.98 -10.21 -2.48
C GLY A 130 -5.01 -11.69 -2.15
N THR A 131 -3.92 -12.39 -2.44
CA THR A 131 -3.71 -13.73 -1.88
C THR A 131 -3.46 -13.62 -0.38
N TYR A 132 -3.57 -14.74 0.36
CA TYR A 132 -3.21 -14.75 1.78
C TYR A 132 -1.85 -14.08 2.02
N ALA A 133 -0.81 -14.50 1.31
CA ALA A 133 0.54 -13.97 1.50
C ALA A 133 0.66 -12.46 1.23
N GLN A 134 -0.16 -11.90 0.34
CA GLN A 134 -0.17 -10.45 0.06
C GLN A 134 -0.90 -9.67 1.15
N LEU A 135 -1.95 -10.24 1.71
CA LEU A 135 -2.71 -9.64 2.81
C LEU A 135 -1.93 -9.71 4.14
N ASP A 136 -1.23 -10.81 4.39
CA ASP A 136 -0.32 -10.99 5.54
C ASP A 136 0.83 -9.95 5.53
N VAL A 137 1.38 -9.63 4.34
CA VAL A 137 2.36 -8.54 4.19
C VAL A 137 1.71 -7.18 4.47
N LEU A 138 0.48 -6.95 4.01
CA LEU A 138 -0.26 -5.71 4.30
C LEU A 138 -0.55 -5.56 5.79
N GLU A 139 -0.94 -6.65 6.47
CA GLU A 139 -1.13 -6.67 7.91
C GLU A 139 0.16 -6.31 8.65
N THR A 140 1.27 -6.93 8.27
CA THR A 140 2.60 -6.62 8.81
C THR A 140 2.96 -5.13 8.62
N ALA A 141 2.66 -4.55 7.47
CA ALA A 141 2.93 -3.13 7.18
C ALA A 141 2.06 -2.20 8.06
N ARG A 142 0.77 -2.53 8.25
CA ARG A 142 -0.14 -1.83 9.17
C ARG A 142 0.41 -1.87 10.60
N ASP A 143 0.80 -3.03 11.09
CA ASP A 143 1.27 -3.23 12.46
C ASP A 143 2.62 -2.54 12.72
N ASN A 144 3.45 -2.40 11.70
CA ASN A 144 4.69 -1.64 11.75
C ASN A 144 4.47 -0.12 11.57
N ASN A 145 3.25 0.33 11.34
CA ASN A 145 2.88 1.73 11.04
C ASN A 145 3.63 2.29 9.82
N THR A 146 3.81 1.47 8.78
CA THR A 146 4.30 1.93 7.47
C THR A 146 3.15 2.17 6.49
N ILE A 147 1.99 1.54 6.73
CA ILE A 147 0.75 1.80 6.00
C ILE A 147 -0.40 2.03 7.00
N GLU A 148 -1.11 3.15 6.85
CA GLU A 148 -2.35 3.43 7.56
C GLU A 148 -3.55 3.01 6.71
N ILE A 149 -4.36 2.07 7.21
CA ILE A 149 -5.66 1.67 6.67
C ILE A 149 -6.75 1.89 7.71
N GLY A 150 -8.02 1.87 7.32
CA GLY A 150 -9.12 1.89 8.28
C GLY A 150 -9.25 0.54 9.02
N ALA A 151 -10.22 0.45 9.90
CA ALA A 151 -10.40 -0.71 10.77
C ALA A 151 -11.54 -1.65 10.30
N ASP A 152 -12.39 -1.23 9.39
CA ASP A 152 -13.64 -1.90 9.03
C ASP A 152 -13.77 -2.19 7.51
N GLU A 153 -12.65 -2.18 6.79
CA GLU A 153 -12.63 -2.47 5.36
C GLU A 153 -12.94 -3.94 5.07
N ALA A 154 -13.67 -4.17 3.99
CA ALA A 154 -13.89 -5.52 3.48
C ALA A 154 -12.57 -6.14 2.97
N VAL A 155 -12.32 -7.41 3.24
CA VAL A 155 -11.15 -8.12 2.72
C VAL A 155 -11.58 -9.28 1.83
N ALA A 156 -11.04 -9.32 0.61
CA ALA A 156 -11.28 -10.41 -0.34
C ALA A 156 -10.01 -11.24 -0.57
N VAL A 157 -9.98 -12.44 -0.03
CA VAL A 157 -8.88 -13.39 -0.26
C VAL A 157 -9.03 -14.03 -1.62
N THR A 158 -8.01 -13.91 -2.45
CA THR A 158 -7.93 -14.45 -3.82
C THR A 158 -6.89 -15.56 -3.92
N GLY A 159 -6.83 -16.25 -5.06
CA GLY A 159 -5.76 -17.22 -5.33
C GLY A 159 -6.01 -18.63 -4.83
N GLY A 160 -7.21 -18.93 -4.33
CA GLY A 160 -7.61 -20.30 -3.95
C GLY A 160 -8.00 -20.44 -2.48
N ALA A 161 -8.19 -21.70 -2.05
CA ALA A 161 -8.58 -22.01 -0.69
C ALA A 161 -7.42 -21.81 0.29
N ILE A 162 -7.74 -21.30 1.48
CA ILE A 162 -6.77 -21.06 2.58
C ILE A 162 -7.10 -21.96 3.78
N SER A 163 -6.12 -22.18 4.66
CA SER A 163 -6.33 -22.90 5.92
C SER A 163 -7.17 -22.07 6.91
N ILE A 164 -7.67 -22.73 7.93
CA ILE A 164 -8.40 -22.06 9.03
C ILE A 164 -7.48 -21.07 9.75
N ASP A 165 -6.23 -21.47 10.02
CA ASP A 165 -5.25 -20.61 10.69
C ASP A 165 -4.97 -19.34 9.87
N ASN A 166 -4.79 -19.49 8.55
CA ASN A 166 -4.58 -18.34 7.65
C ASN A 166 -5.83 -17.45 7.55
N PHE A 167 -7.03 -18.01 7.67
CA PHE A 167 -8.26 -17.22 7.72
C PHE A 167 -8.34 -16.42 9.03
N ASN A 168 -8.09 -17.07 10.17
CA ASN A 168 -8.14 -16.41 11.46
C ASN A 168 -7.14 -15.25 11.54
N ASP A 169 -5.95 -15.45 10.99
CA ASP A 169 -4.89 -14.44 10.83
C ASP A 169 -5.38 -13.23 10.01
N ILE A 170 -5.91 -13.46 8.80
CA ILE A 170 -6.45 -12.38 7.96
C ILE A 170 -7.66 -11.68 8.61
N ASN A 171 -8.42 -12.39 9.43
CA ASN A 171 -9.56 -11.80 10.11
C ASN A 171 -9.15 -10.75 11.15
N ASP A 172 -7.93 -10.81 11.67
CA ASP A 172 -7.34 -9.81 12.56
C ASP A 172 -6.97 -8.50 11.84
N LEU A 173 -6.86 -8.54 10.51
CA LEU A 173 -6.59 -7.35 9.70
C LEU A 173 -7.74 -6.34 9.74
N THR A 174 -8.99 -6.80 9.90
CA THR A 174 -10.19 -5.96 9.80
C THR A 174 -11.34 -6.42 10.71
N SER A 175 -12.17 -5.49 11.13
CA SER A 175 -13.49 -5.79 11.70
C SER A 175 -14.59 -5.86 10.64
N GLY A 176 -14.24 -5.62 9.35
CA GLY A 176 -15.15 -5.73 8.21
C GLY A 176 -15.36 -7.18 7.77
N VAL A 177 -16.08 -7.35 6.67
CA VAL A 177 -16.37 -8.70 6.14
C VAL A 177 -15.17 -9.27 5.41
N VAL A 178 -14.71 -10.44 5.82
CA VAL A 178 -13.72 -11.24 5.07
C VAL A 178 -14.46 -12.20 4.13
N THR A 179 -14.10 -12.18 2.84
CA THR A 179 -14.54 -13.13 1.82
C THR A 179 -13.42 -14.08 1.48
N ALA A 180 -13.60 -15.38 1.71
CA ALA A 180 -12.57 -16.39 1.47
C ALA A 180 -13.18 -17.76 1.11
N THR A 181 -12.37 -18.61 0.47
CA THR A 181 -12.64 -20.06 0.36
C THR A 181 -11.76 -20.78 1.38
N ILE A 182 -12.37 -21.54 2.28
CA ILE A 182 -11.65 -22.34 3.26
C ILE A 182 -11.28 -23.69 2.63
N ALA A 183 -10.09 -24.17 2.90
CA ALA A 183 -9.67 -25.52 2.49
C ALA A 183 -10.67 -26.55 3.02
N THR A 184 -10.96 -27.58 2.20
CA THR A 184 -11.90 -28.66 2.59
C THR A 184 -11.38 -29.37 3.84
N GLU A 185 -12.19 -29.38 4.90
CA GLU A 185 -11.80 -29.90 6.21
C GLU A 185 -12.93 -30.67 6.87
N THR A 186 -12.59 -31.41 7.94
CA THR A 186 -13.57 -32.07 8.79
C THR A 186 -14.36 -31.02 9.62
N LEU A 187 -15.59 -31.37 9.99
CA LEU A 187 -16.43 -30.52 10.86
C LEU A 187 -15.72 -30.15 12.17
N ALA A 188 -14.97 -31.10 12.75
CA ALA A 188 -14.19 -30.89 13.97
C ALA A 188 -13.09 -29.84 13.80
N ASN A 189 -12.42 -29.82 12.65
CA ASN A 189 -11.41 -28.79 12.35
C ASN A 189 -12.07 -27.42 12.07
N LEU A 190 -13.16 -27.41 11.28
CA LEU A 190 -13.92 -26.20 10.94
C LEU A 190 -14.51 -25.49 12.18
N ALA A 191 -14.69 -26.19 13.29
CA ALA A 191 -15.10 -25.59 14.56
C ALA A 191 -14.09 -24.55 15.11
N ASN A 192 -12.82 -24.59 14.65
CA ASN A 192 -11.76 -23.64 15.03
C ASN A 192 -11.82 -22.30 14.26
N LEU A 193 -12.75 -22.12 13.32
CA LEU A 193 -13.02 -20.78 12.78
C LEU A 193 -13.45 -19.84 13.91
N GLU A 194 -12.78 -18.71 14.08
CA GLU A 194 -12.96 -17.89 15.30
C GLU A 194 -14.13 -16.91 15.19
N GLU A 195 -14.34 -16.28 14.05
CA GLU A 195 -15.30 -15.20 13.87
C GLU A 195 -16.61 -15.62 13.18
N THR A 196 -17.59 -14.73 13.18
CA THR A 196 -18.90 -14.89 12.55
C THR A 196 -19.20 -13.73 11.60
N GLY A 197 -20.14 -13.93 10.67
CA GLY A 197 -20.59 -12.85 9.77
C GLY A 197 -19.76 -12.68 8.51
N ASN A 198 -18.68 -13.45 8.34
CA ASN A 198 -17.83 -13.46 7.17
C ASN A 198 -18.47 -14.21 5.96
N ALA A 199 -18.03 -13.93 4.75
CA ALA A 199 -18.54 -14.57 3.53
C ALA A 199 -17.62 -15.74 3.12
N LEU A 200 -17.68 -16.86 3.86
CA LEU A 200 -16.80 -18.00 3.68
C LEU A 200 -17.45 -19.11 2.83
N THR A 201 -16.78 -19.53 1.77
CA THR A 201 -17.11 -20.78 1.07
C THR A 201 -16.51 -21.95 1.84
N ILE A 202 -17.34 -22.82 2.42
CA ILE A 202 -16.94 -23.91 3.28
C ILE A 202 -17.45 -25.23 2.71
N VAL A 203 -16.56 -26.27 2.64
CA VAL A 203 -16.89 -27.64 2.27
C VAL A 203 -16.46 -28.59 3.39
N VAL A 204 -17.42 -29.36 3.91
CA VAL A 204 -17.19 -30.38 4.98
C VAL A 204 -16.82 -31.71 4.34
N SER A 205 -15.77 -32.40 4.85
CA SER A 205 -15.20 -33.62 4.29
C SER A 205 -15.29 -34.87 5.19
N ASP A 206 -16.27 -34.96 6.07
CA ASP A 206 -16.44 -36.09 7.01
C ASP A 206 -17.00 -37.38 6.34
N ASN A 207 -16.34 -37.80 5.23
CA ASN A 207 -16.75 -38.94 4.41
C ASN A 207 -17.00 -40.23 5.25
N GLY A 208 -18.24 -40.68 5.25
CA GLY A 208 -18.62 -41.97 5.87
C GLY A 208 -18.71 -41.96 7.39
N SER A 209 -18.60 -40.80 8.02
CA SER A 209 -18.84 -40.59 9.46
C SER A 209 -20.19 -39.91 9.68
N SER A 210 -20.85 -40.21 10.80
CA SER A 210 -22.04 -39.46 11.20
C SER A 210 -21.63 -38.10 11.73
N VAL A 211 -22.01 -37.03 11.08
CA VAL A 211 -21.79 -35.65 11.55
C VAL A 211 -22.94 -35.19 12.45
N SER A 212 -22.64 -34.36 13.42
CA SER A 212 -23.63 -33.77 14.30
C SER A 212 -24.41 -32.66 13.59
N ALA A 213 -25.72 -32.76 13.52
CA ALA A 213 -26.58 -31.71 12.98
C ALA A 213 -26.46 -30.40 13.78
N ALA A 214 -26.24 -30.48 15.10
CA ALA A 214 -26.05 -29.29 15.92
C ALA A 214 -24.74 -28.56 15.58
N ASP A 215 -23.67 -29.31 15.31
CA ASP A 215 -22.36 -28.72 14.94
C ASP A 215 -22.39 -28.12 13.53
N LEU A 216 -23.13 -28.74 12.58
CA LEU A 216 -23.37 -28.15 11.26
C LEU A 216 -24.14 -26.82 11.36
N VAL A 217 -25.15 -26.73 12.20
CA VAL A 217 -25.88 -25.47 12.44
C VAL A 217 -24.97 -24.42 13.09
N THR A 218 -24.07 -24.85 13.97
CA THR A 218 -23.08 -23.96 14.59
C THR A 218 -22.08 -23.45 13.54
N LEU A 219 -21.62 -24.31 12.62
CA LEU A 219 -20.74 -23.93 11.53
C LEU A 219 -21.44 -22.98 10.53
N ASP A 220 -22.70 -23.25 10.19
CA ASP A 220 -23.50 -22.37 9.32
C ASP A 220 -23.62 -20.95 9.90
N GLY A 221 -23.70 -20.83 11.23
CA GLY A 221 -23.70 -19.54 11.92
C GLY A 221 -22.37 -18.76 11.85
N LYS A 222 -21.28 -19.38 11.40
CA LYS A 222 -19.96 -18.72 11.24
C LYS A 222 -19.78 -18.06 9.87
N THR A 223 -20.67 -18.32 8.91
CA THR A 223 -20.59 -17.76 7.55
C THR A 223 -21.94 -17.26 7.06
N THR A 224 -21.91 -16.29 6.14
CA THR A 224 -23.12 -15.81 5.43
C THR A 224 -23.39 -16.59 4.14
N VAL A 225 -22.51 -17.51 3.77
CA VAL A 225 -22.62 -18.38 2.60
C VAL A 225 -23.05 -19.79 3.05
N ALA A 226 -23.94 -20.43 2.29
CA ALA A 226 -24.39 -21.79 2.65
C ALA A 226 -23.22 -22.78 2.71
N VAL A 227 -23.16 -23.55 3.80
CA VAL A 227 -22.13 -24.60 3.99
C VAL A 227 -22.44 -25.81 3.12
N ASP A 228 -21.47 -26.29 2.35
CA ASP A 228 -21.58 -27.53 1.58
C ASP A 228 -21.14 -28.74 2.43
N ALA A 229 -22.13 -29.53 2.85
CA ALA A 229 -21.92 -30.78 3.59
C ALA A 229 -22.35 -32.02 2.78
N THR A 230 -22.36 -31.94 1.45
CA THR A 230 -22.82 -33.06 0.59
C THR A 230 -21.86 -34.26 0.57
N ALA A 231 -20.62 -34.06 1.03
CA ALA A 231 -19.59 -35.10 1.18
C ALA A 231 -19.40 -35.56 2.65
N ALA A 232 -20.28 -35.12 3.57
CA ALA A 232 -20.20 -35.48 4.97
C ALA A 232 -20.97 -36.78 5.28
#